data_2bc353c78338c9a4d0c527ee8aae29a5
#
_entry.id   2bc353c78338c9a4d0c527ee8aae29a5
#
_cell.length_a   1.000
_cell.length_b   1.000
_cell.length_c   1.000
_cell.angle_alpha   90.00
_cell.angle_beta   90.00
_cell.angle_gamma   90.00
#
_symmetry.space_group_name_H-M   'P 1'
#
loop_
_entity.id
_entity.type
_entity.pdbx_description
1 polymer ?
#
loop_
_entity_poly.entity_id
_entity_poly.type
_entity_poly.pdbx_seq_one_letter_code
_entity_poly.pdbx_strand_id
1 'polypeptide(L)'
;MAFQLQIPIHAGHRRASFPRAVVLLVAMMAIARAACAAEDPVVEQLRKASAAYADAYNKKDFKALADQWSAKAELLEGRSRLEGREAIVASIRAWRERHPEAALQVVVGDVDVLAEPLARVTGVMRFTRRPGEKPIESRFSSLRVLEGDTWRLAESLVAPAHAAALDDLDWVLGTWRSEGTASPAVEVVYEKTVGGYCILGRTKIKPKTGPALEAVEVIYADRDGGLVRCWVCDSTGARAEGVFEADGATINRSMVGTPSDAVSGRVSRWVQVIVPGGDDRCTMHAIERSIDGVPLPDGEPVHLRKVH
;
A
#
# COMPACT_ATOMS: atom_id res chain seq x y z
N MET A 1 -0.27 -27.08 55.22
CA MET A 1 -1.38 -26.52 56.00
C MET A 1 -2.36 -25.90 55.03
N ALA A 2 -3.42 -26.63 54.71
CA ALA A 2 -4.49 -26.17 53.82
C ALA A 2 -5.65 -25.68 54.67
N PHE A 3 -6.09 -24.47 54.47
CA PHE A 3 -7.35 -23.98 55.06
C PHE A 3 -8.43 -24.04 53.98
N GLN A 4 -9.41 -24.96 54.18
CA GLN A 4 -10.64 -25.05 53.46
C GLN A 4 -11.69 -24.18 54.20
N LEU A 5 -12.22 -23.17 53.55
CA LEU A 5 -13.40 -22.44 54.01
C LEU A 5 -14.64 -23.02 53.30
N GLN A 6 -15.50 -23.65 54.08
CA GLN A 6 -16.82 -24.13 53.67
C GLN A 6 -17.82 -22.98 53.90
N ILE A 7 -18.58 -22.59 52.90
CA ILE A 7 -19.70 -21.66 52.98
C ILE A 7 -21.01 -22.47 52.78
N PRO A 8 -21.98 -22.37 53.66
CA PRO A 8 -23.23 -23.13 53.54
C PRO A 8 -24.20 -22.44 52.55
N ILE A 9 -24.75 -23.26 51.62
CA ILE A 9 -25.79 -22.84 50.68
C ILE A 9 -27.13 -22.89 51.37
N HIS A 10 -27.76 -21.74 51.57
CA HIS A 10 -29.18 -21.65 51.96
C HIS A 10 -30.04 -21.42 50.71
N ALA A 11 -30.78 -22.43 50.30
CA ALA A 11 -31.81 -22.33 49.26
C ALA A 11 -33.05 -21.64 49.82
N GLY A 12 -33.32 -20.43 49.37
CA GLY A 12 -34.56 -19.71 49.63
C GLY A 12 -35.24 -19.33 48.31
N HIS A 13 -36.17 -20.19 47.83
CA HIS A 13 -37.05 -19.85 46.71
C HIS A 13 -38.01 -18.77 47.09
N ARG A 14 -37.79 -17.50 46.68
CA ARG A 14 -38.82 -16.47 46.59
C ARG A 14 -39.08 -16.19 45.11
N ARG A 15 -40.26 -16.61 44.63
CA ARG A 15 -40.82 -16.19 43.34
C ARG A 15 -41.15 -14.70 43.43
N ALA A 16 -40.35 -13.83 42.81
CA ALA A 16 -40.66 -12.45 42.58
C ALA A 16 -41.51 -12.35 41.31
N SER A 17 -42.78 -12.04 41.46
CA SER A 17 -43.70 -11.67 40.39
C SER A 17 -43.39 -10.23 39.94
N PHE A 18 -42.71 -10.06 38.81
CA PHE A 18 -42.54 -8.74 38.22
C PHE A 18 -43.87 -8.21 37.64
N PRO A 19 -44.26 -6.99 37.93
CA PRO A 19 -45.50 -6.42 37.38
C PRO A 19 -45.35 -6.24 35.86
N ARG A 20 -46.37 -6.69 35.12
CA ARG A 20 -46.46 -6.61 33.64
C ARG A 20 -46.26 -5.22 33.04
N ALA A 21 -46.34 -4.17 33.84
CA ALA A 21 -46.11 -2.78 33.43
C ALA A 21 -44.65 -2.45 33.09
N VAL A 22 -43.66 -3.12 33.71
CA VAL A 22 -42.24 -2.85 33.46
C VAL A 22 -41.76 -3.45 32.11
N VAL A 23 -42.38 -4.57 31.69
CA VAL A 23 -42.02 -5.22 30.42
C VAL A 23 -42.48 -4.39 29.22
N LEU A 24 -43.60 -3.68 29.32
CA LEU A 24 -44.09 -2.81 28.25
C LEU A 24 -43.23 -1.53 28.08
N LEU A 25 -42.67 -0.98 29.18
CA LEU A 25 -41.82 0.21 29.12
C LEU A 25 -40.43 -0.09 28.49
N VAL A 26 -39.88 -1.26 28.75
CA VAL A 26 -38.61 -1.69 28.15
C VAL A 26 -38.77 -2.03 26.66
N ALA A 27 -39.91 -2.60 26.25
CA ALA A 27 -40.25 -2.85 24.87
C ALA A 27 -40.46 -1.55 24.06
N MET A 28 -41.06 -0.51 24.63
CA MET A 28 -41.18 0.80 23.96
C MET A 28 -39.84 1.54 23.84
N MET A 29 -38.91 1.42 24.79
CA MET A 29 -37.56 1.98 24.66
C MET A 29 -36.68 1.22 23.63
N ALA A 30 -36.92 -0.07 23.42
CA ALA A 30 -36.22 -0.83 22.39
C ALA A 30 -36.70 -0.48 20.96
N ILE A 31 -37.97 -0.14 20.78
CA ILE A 31 -38.54 0.26 19.50
C ILE A 31 -38.12 1.70 19.12
N ALA A 32 -37.91 2.60 20.11
CA ALA A 32 -37.43 3.95 19.85
C ALA A 32 -35.96 4.03 19.40
N ARG A 33 -35.14 2.98 19.54
CA ARG A 33 -33.76 2.90 19.06
C ARG A 33 -33.60 2.33 17.65
N ALA A 34 -34.66 1.84 17.05
CA ALA A 34 -34.73 1.43 15.64
C ALA A 34 -35.20 2.58 14.71
N ALA A 35 -35.30 3.82 15.23
CA ALA A 35 -35.36 4.97 14.34
C ALA A 35 -34.05 5.03 13.58
N CYS A 36 -34.08 4.65 12.31
CA CYS A 36 -33.03 4.77 11.32
C CYS A 36 -32.35 6.13 11.54
N ALA A 37 -31.15 6.13 12.11
CA ALA A 37 -30.34 7.33 12.14
C ALA A 37 -30.08 7.65 10.66
N ALA A 38 -30.74 8.68 10.14
CA ALA A 38 -30.46 9.19 8.81
C ALA A 38 -28.94 9.44 8.77
N GLU A 39 -28.26 8.87 7.78
CA GLU A 39 -26.84 9.08 7.61
C GLU A 39 -26.59 10.59 7.52
N ASP A 40 -25.56 11.08 8.20
CA ASP A 40 -25.20 12.50 8.18
C ASP A 40 -25.12 12.98 6.72
N PRO A 41 -25.85 14.02 6.33
CA PRO A 41 -25.84 14.54 4.96
C PRO A 41 -24.43 14.82 4.43
N VAL A 42 -23.49 15.21 5.29
CA VAL A 42 -22.08 15.42 4.95
C VAL A 42 -21.41 14.11 4.60
N VAL A 43 -21.68 13.04 5.34
CA VAL A 43 -21.13 11.70 5.06
C VAL A 43 -21.60 11.21 3.69
N GLU A 44 -22.89 11.40 3.38
CA GLU A 44 -23.43 11.03 2.07
C GLU A 44 -22.79 11.84 0.93
N GLN A 45 -22.58 13.15 1.11
CA GLN A 45 -21.90 14.01 0.15
C GLN A 45 -20.46 13.53 -0.11
N LEU A 46 -19.72 13.16 0.94
CA LEU A 46 -18.35 12.68 0.84
C LEU A 46 -18.26 11.31 0.15
N ARG A 47 -19.22 10.42 0.39
CA ARG A 47 -19.33 9.15 -0.34
C ARG A 47 -19.62 9.39 -1.83
N LYS A 48 -20.55 10.29 -2.15
CA LYS A 48 -20.85 10.70 -3.54
C LYS A 48 -19.64 11.32 -4.24
N ALA A 49 -18.89 12.19 -3.55
CA ALA A 49 -17.67 12.80 -4.10
C ALA A 49 -16.60 11.73 -4.41
N SER A 50 -16.46 10.70 -3.55
CA SER A 50 -15.53 9.61 -3.78
C SER A 50 -15.95 8.72 -4.95
N ALA A 51 -17.24 8.46 -5.12
CA ALA A 51 -17.78 7.74 -6.28
C ALA A 51 -17.59 8.55 -7.59
N ALA A 52 -17.83 9.87 -7.54
CA ALA A 52 -17.63 10.76 -8.68
C ALA A 52 -16.14 10.82 -9.12
N TYR A 53 -15.20 10.71 -8.18
CA TYR A 53 -13.79 10.59 -8.49
C TYR A 53 -13.48 9.33 -9.32
N ALA A 54 -13.97 8.17 -8.87
CA ALA A 54 -13.78 6.91 -9.59
C ALA A 54 -14.44 6.94 -10.98
N ASP A 55 -15.62 7.53 -11.10
CA ASP A 55 -16.33 7.69 -12.36
C ASP A 55 -15.55 8.59 -13.35
N ALA A 56 -15.08 9.76 -12.89
CA ALA A 56 -14.26 10.67 -13.69
C ALA A 56 -12.95 10.00 -14.15
N TYR A 57 -12.29 9.23 -13.26
CA TYR A 57 -11.10 8.46 -13.59
C TYR A 57 -11.38 7.44 -14.70
N ASN A 58 -12.46 6.66 -14.58
CA ASN A 58 -12.82 5.61 -15.51
C ASN A 58 -13.22 6.18 -16.89
N LYS A 59 -13.90 7.32 -16.91
CA LYS A 59 -14.28 8.05 -18.13
C LYS A 59 -13.14 8.85 -18.76
N LYS A 60 -11.98 8.91 -18.11
CA LYS A 60 -10.84 9.77 -18.51
C LYS A 60 -11.24 11.26 -18.58
N ASP A 61 -12.19 11.66 -17.74
CA ASP A 61 -12.59 13.07 -17.61
C ASP A 61 -11.62 13.77 -16.67
N PHE A 62 -10.48 14.20 -17.24
CA PHE A 62 -9.42 14.86 -16.48
C PHE A 62 -9.82 16.25 -15.98
N LYS A 63 -10.84 16.85 -16.58
CA LYS A 63 -11.39 18.12 -16.06
C LYS A 63 -12.17 17.85 -14.79
N ALA A 64 -13.09 16.88 -14.80
CA ALA A 64 -13.83 16.50 -13.61
C ALA A 64 -12.90 15.96 -12.50
N LEU A 65 -11.83 15.24 -12.84
CA LEU A 65 -10.79 14.86 -11.88
C LEU A 65 -10.08 16.08 -11.27
N ALA A 66 -9.71 17.08 -12.08
CA ALA A 66 -9.10 18.29 -11.58
C ALA A 66 -10.01 19.04 -10.61
N ASP A 67 -11.31 19.09 -10.90
CA ASP A 67 -12.30 19.74 -10.04
C ASP A 67 -12.48 19.05 -8.68
N GLN A 68 -12.05 17.78 -8.53
CA GLN A 68 -12.04 17.05 -7.24
C GLN A 68 -10.89 17.46 -6.32
N TRP A 69 -9.84 18.13 -6.83
CA TRP A 69 -8.66 18.49 -6.07
C TRP A 69 -8.64 19.99 -5.74
N SER A 70 -8.21 20.34 -4.54
CA SER A 70 -7.86 21.71 -4.18
C SER A 70 -6.66 22.18 -5.00
N ALA A 71 -6.53 23.50 -5.20
CA ALA A 71 -5.44 24.04 -6.01
C ALA A 71 -4.04 23.66 -5.50
N LYS A 72 -3.88 23.60 -4.16
CA LYS A 72 -2.62 23.25 -3.47
C LYS A 72 -2.65 21.84 -2.88
N ALA A 73 -3.42 20.94 -3.46
CA ALA A 73 -3.55 19.60 -2.93
C ALA A 73 -2.24 18.80 -3.01
N GLU A 74 -2.14 17.77 -2.16
CA GLU A 74 -1.02 16.85 -2.13
C GLU A 74 -1.48 15.40 -2.36
N LEU A 75 -0.76 14.68 -3.19
CA LEU A 75 -0.89 13.23 -3.33
C LEU A 75 0.40 12.56 -2.89
N LEU A 76 0.27 11.71 -1.88
CA LEU A 76 1.35 10.91 -1.31
C LEU A 76 1.09 9.45 -1.66
N GLU A 77 1.96 8.85 -2.46
CA GLU A 77 1.88 7.46 -2.88
C GLU A 77 3.25 6.79 -2.73
N GLY A 78 3.37 5.89 -1.77
CA GLY A 78 4.66 5.34 -1.37
C GLY A 78 5.63 6.43 -0.92
N ARG A 79 6.67 6.70 -1.72
CA ARG A 79 7.61 7.82 -1.50
C ARG A 79 7.43 8.97 -2.49
N SER A 80 6.47 8.85 -3.38
CA SER A 80 6.13 9.92 -4.32
C SER A 80 5.26 10.96 -3.63
N ARG A 81 5.62 12.22 -3.78
CA ARG A 81 4.81 13.36 -3.37
C ARG A 81 4.58 14.23 -4.58
N LEU A 82 3.33 14.44 -4.93
CA LEU A 82 2.91 15.35 -5.97
C LEU A 82 2.19 16.52 -5.32
N GLU A 83 2.59 17.73 -5.64
CA GLU A 83 2.03 18.96 -5.10
C GLU A 83 1.33 19.75 -6.19
N GLY A 84 0.12 20.19 -5.89
CA GLY A 84 -0.72 20.97 -6.80
C GLY A 84 -1.60 20.11 -7.70
N ARG A 85 -2.82 20.59 -7.91
CA ARG A 85 -3.85 19.97 -8.75
C ARG A 85 -3.34 19.58 -10.13
N GLU A 86 -2.63 20.50 -10.78
CA GLU A 86 -2.14 20.33 -12.15
C GLU A 86 -1.14 19.18 -12.25
N ALA A 87 -0.19 19.11 -11.32
CA ALA A 87 0.83 18.05 -11.29
C ALA A 87 0.18 16.68 -11.02
N ILE A 88 -0.77 16.61 -10.08
CA ILE A 88 -1.50 15.38 -9.75
C ILE A 88 -2.28 14.88 -10.98
N VAL A 89 -3.06 15.76 -11.62
CA VAL A 89 -3.87 15.36 -12.79
C VAL A 89 -3.01 15.02 -14.00
N ALA A 90 -1.89 15.74 -14.21
CA ALA A 90 -0.93 15.40 -15.26
C ALA A 90 -0.33 13.99 -15.04
N SER A 91 0.02 13.64 -13.81
CA SER A 91 0.52 12.29 -13.47
C SER A 91 -0.55 11.22 -13.74
N ILE A 92 -1.79 11.43 -13.29
CA ILE A 92 -2.91 10.52 -13.54
C ILE A 92 -3.14 10.34 -15.05
N ARG A 93 -3.12 11.43 -15.82
CA ARG A 93 -3.29 11.39 -17.28
C ARG A 93 -2.20 10.58 -17.94
N ALA A 94 -0.91 10.87 -17.66
CA ALA A 94 0.23 10.15 -18.21
C ALA A 94 0.18 8.64 -17.89
N TRP A 95 -0.29 8.31 -16.69
CA TRP A 95 -0.48 6.93 -16.31
C TRP A 95 -1.63 6.27 -17.09
N ARG A 96 -2.79 6.94 -17.23
CA ARG A 96 -3.96 6.45 -17.99
C ARG A 96 -3.68 6.33 -19.49
N GLU A 97 -2.80 7.13 -20.05
CA GLU A 97 -2.36 7.00 -21.45
C GLU A 97 -1.57 5.72 -21.68
N ARG A 98 -0.69 5.35 -20.72
CA ARG A 98 0.05 4.08 -20.75
C ARG A 98 -0.83 2.85 -20.46
N HIS A 99 -1.92 3.03 -19.70
CA HIS A 99 -2.85 1.97 -19.31
C HIS A 99 -4.29 2.32 -19.72
N PRO A 100 -4.62 2.28 -21.03
CA PRO A 100 -5.90 2.80 -21.53
C PRO A 100 -7.13 2.02 -21.05
N GLU A 101 -6.95 0.75 -20.68
CA GLU A 101 -8.03 -0.14 -20.21
C GLU A 101 -8.17 -0.18 -18.69
N ALA A 102 -7.31 0.55 -17.97
CA ALA A 102 -7.33 0.53 -16.52
C ALA A 102 -8.64 1.05 -15.94
N ALA A 103 -9.07 0.46 -14.85
CA ALA A 103 -10.28 0.84 -14.12
C ALA A 103 -9.97 1.04 -12.63
N LEU A 104 -10.67 1.97 -12.00
CA LEU A 104 -10.60 2.29 -10.60
C LEU A 104 -11.97 2.08 -9.94
N GLN A 105 -11.97 1.37 -8.81
CA GLN A 105 -13.08 1.32 -7.88
C GLN A 105 -12.63 1.93 -6.55
N VAL A 106 -13.43 2.82 -5.99
CA VAL A 106 -13.22 3.39 -4.65
C VAL A 106 -14.28 2.85 -3.72
N VAL A 107 -13.86 2.19 -2.65
CA VAL A 107 -14.71 1.68 -1.59
C VAL A 107 -14.45 2.51 -0.33
N VAL A 108 -15.37 3.40 0.00
CA VAL A 108 -15.27 4.22 1.21
C VAL A 108 -15.57 3.36 2.43
N GLY A 109 -14.64 3.34 3.37
CA GLY A 109 -14.80 2.76 4.71
C GLY A 109 -15.40 3.79 5.66
N ASP A 110 -14.53 4.51 6.38
CA ASP A 110 -14.95 5.48 7.39
C ASP A 110 -14.92 6.91 6.85
N VAL A 111 -15.81 7.72 7.38
CA VAL A 111 -15.90 9.16 7.13
C VAL A 111 -15.97 9.87 8.48
N ASP A 112 -14.94 10.65 8.80
CA ASP A 112 -14.83 11.45 10.01
C ASP A 112 -14.94 12.94 9.68
N VAL A 113 -15.98 13.60 10.11
CA VAL A 113 -16.06 15.07 10.06
C VAL A 113 -15.26 15.62 11.24
N LEU A 114 -14.05 16.10 10.95
CA LEU A 114 -13.10 16.53 11.99
C LEU A 114 -13.53 17.86 12.60
N ALA A 115 -13.88 18.82 11.74
CA ALA A 115 -14.48 20.13 12.05
C ALA A 115 -14.85 20.76 10.70
N GLU A 116 -15.97 21.50 10.62
CA GLU A 116 -16.20 22.29 9.41
C GLU A 116 -15.07 23.31 9.20
N PRO A 117 -14.46 23.37 8.00
CA PRO A 117 -14.81 22.69 6.75
C PRO A 117 -13.93 21.47 6.43
N LEU A 118 -13.53 20.64 7.38
CA LEU A 118 -12.58 19.52 7.21
C LEU A 118 -13.21 18.17 7.50
N ALA A 119 -12.96 17.20 6.63
CA ALA A 119 -13.34 15.81 6.83
C ALA A 119 -12.23 14.86 6.38
N ARG A 120 -12.11 13.72 7.05
CA ARG A 120 -11.25 12.59 6.66
C ARG A 120 -12.11 11.48 6.07
N VAL A 121 -11.69 10.96 4.94
CA VAL A 121 -12.30 9.79 4.29
C VAL A 121 -11.23 8.73 4.14
N THR A 122 -11.51 7.54 4.65
CA THR A 122 -10.62 6.37 4.52
C THR A 122 -11.32 5.25 3.76
N GLY A 123 -10.54 4.35 3.20
CA GLY A 123 -11.10 3.21 2.47
C GLY A 123 -10.08 2.46 1.65
N VAL A 124 -10.59 1.73 0.65
CA VAL A 124 -9.80 0.92 -0.26
C VAL A 124 -10.04 1.38 -1.71
N MET A 125 -8.96 1.55 -2.45
CA MET A 125 -8.98 1.67 -3.90
C MET A 125 -8.64 0.32 -4.51
N ARG A 126 -9.46 -0.15 -5.47
CA ARG A 126 -9.22 -1.33 -6.29
C ARG A 126 -8.90 -0.90 -7.69
N PHE A 127 -7.75 -1.26 -8.12
CA PHE A 127 -7.16 -0.83 -9.36
C PHE A 127 -6.93 -2.01 -10.29
N THR A 128 -7.58 -2.04 -11.46
CA THR A 128 -7.43 -3.09 -12.46
C THR A 128 -6.74 -2.50 -13.68
N ARG A 129 -5.56 -3.01 -14.06
CA ARG A 129 -4.82 -2.50 -15.23
C ARG A 129 -5.45 -2.91 -16.56
N ARG A 130 -5.97 -4.15 -16.62
CA ARG A 130 -6.65 -4.69 -17.81
C ARG A 130 -7.87 -5.51 -17.40
N PRO A 131 -8.91 -5.59 -18.24
CA PRO A 131 -10.04 -6.46 -18.00
C PRO A 131 -9.60 -7.91 -17.74
N GLY A 132 -10.14 -8.52 -16.68
CA GLY A 132 -9.81 -9.90 -16.30
C GLY A 132 -8.56 -10.07 -15.42
N GLU A 133 -7.73 -9.04 -15.24
CA GLU A 133 -6.66 -9.06 -14.24
C GLU A 133 -7.23 -8.91 -12.83
N LYS A 134 -6.55 -9.53 -11.85
CA LYS A 134 -6.87 -9.33 -10.44
C LYS A 134 -6.64 -7.87 -10.06
N PRO A 135 -7.59 -7.21 -9.38
CA PRO A 135 -7.37 -5.84 -8.92
C PRO A 135 -6.21 -5.74 -7.93
N ILE A 136 -5.41 -4.70 -8.05
CA ILE A 136 -4.46 -4.28 -7.03
C ILE A 136 -5.24 -3.45 -6.01
N GLU A 137 -5.11 -3.81 -4.74
CA GLU A 137 -5.78 -3.09 -3.66
C GLU A 137 -4.80 -2.15 -2.95
N SER A 138 -5.24 -0.92 -2.72
CA SER A 138 -4.52 0.08 -1.93
C SER A 138 -5.45 0.69 -0.90
N ARG A 139 -4.95 0.93 0.30
CA ARG A 139 -5.67 1.72 1.32
C ARG A 139 -5.44 3.20 1.04
N PHE A 140 -6.44 4.01 1.29
CA PHE A 140 -6.28 5.46 1.22
C PHE A 140 -6.80 6.15 2.48
N SER A 141 -6.18 7.26 2.80
CA SER A 141 -6.66 8.25 3.77
C SER A 141 -6.60 9.61 3.10
N SER A 142 -7.75 10.24 2.91
CA SER A 142 -7.84 11.53 2.26
C SER A 142 -8.40 12.58 3.19
N LEU A 143 -7.76 13.73 3.25
CA LEU A 143 -8.30 14.94 3.87
C LEU A 143 -9.07 15.71 2.80
N ARG A 144 -10.32 16.01 3.09
CA ARG A 144 -11.18 16.83 2.23
C ARG A 144 -11.49 18.15 2.90
N VAL A 145 -11.56 19.21 2.10
CA VAL A 145 -11.92 20.55 2.52
C VAL A 145 -13.15 21.02 1.73
N LEU A 146 -14.07 21.67 2.42
CA LEU A 146 -15.23 22.30 1.78
C LEU A 146 -14.84 23.65 1.19
N GLU A 147 -14.77 23.75 -0.12
CA GLU A 147 -14.51 24.98 -0.88
C GLU A 147 -15.81 25.42 -1.56
N GLY A 148 -16.46 26.45 -1.02
CA GLY A 148 -17.84 26.80 -1.37
C GLY A 148 -18.78 25.64 -0.98
N ASP A 149 -19.49 25.09 -1.94
CA ASP A 149 -20.41 23.96 -1.72
C ASP A 149 -19.82 22.60 -2.16
N THR A 150 -18.50 22.52 -2.38
CA THR A 150 -17.85 21.33 -2.94
C THR A 150 -16.75 20.82 -2.02
N TRP A 151 -16.84 19.54 -1.65
CA TRP A 151 -15.79 18.84 -0.93
C TRP A 151 -14.66 18.43 -1.88
N ARG A 152 -13.47 19.06 -1.73
CA ARG A 152 -12.27 18.81 -2.54
C ARG A 152 -11.22 18.06 -1.76
N LEU A 153 -10.39 17.28 -2.45
CA LEU A 153 -9.22 16.63 -1.89
C LEU A 153 -8.15 17.69 -1.62
N ALA A 154 -7.77 17.87 -0.36
CA ALA A 154 -6.64 18.68 0.05
C ALA A 154 -5.37 17.85 0.18
N GLU A 155 -5.53 16.58 0.63
CA GLU A 155 -4.45 15.61 0.73
C GLU A 155 -5.02 14.21 0.46
N SER A 156 -4.24 13.35 -0.15
CA SER A 156 -4.53 11.93 -0.24
C SER A 156 -3.26 11.11 -0.05
N LEU A 157 -3.27 10.27 0.97
CA LEU A 157 -2.24 9.25 1.22
C LEU A 157 -2.75 7.92 0.69
N VAL A 158 -1.98 7.32 -0.21
CA VAL A 158 -2.25 5.98 -0.77
C VAL A 158 -1.14 5.03 -0.35
N ALA A 159 -1.52 3.92 0.26
CA ALA A 159 -0.61 2.87 0.71
C ALA A 159 -1.12 1.50 0.26
N PRO A 160 -0.26 0.50 0.06
CA PRO A 160 -0.67 -0.87 -0.25
C PRO A 160 -1.70 -1.38 0.75
N ALA A 161 -2.76 -2.04 0.28
CA ALA A 161 -3.78 -2.63 1.16
C ALA A 161 -3.23 -3.85 1.91
N HIS A 162 -2.36 -4.58 1.25
CA HIS A 162 -1.66 -5.74 1.78
C HIS A 162 -0.18 -5.39 1.86
N ALA A 163 0.22 -4.79 2.96
CA ALA A 163 1.64 -4.67 3.26
C ALA A 163 2.20 -6.09 3.41
N ALA A 164 3.28 -6.39 2.69
CA ALA A 164 4.02 -7.61 2.95
C ALA A 164 4.47 -7.61 4.41
N ALA A 165 4.33 -8.72 5.12
CA ALA A 165 5.00 -8.89 6.40
C ALA A 165 6.45 -9.28 6.14
N LEU A 166 7.36 -8.95 7.06
CA LEU A 166 8.76 -9.33 6.90
C LEU A 166 8.92 -10.86 6.80
N ASP A 167 8.07 -11.61 7.50
CA ASP A 167 8.06 -13.08 7.47
C ASP A 167 7.56 -13.65 6.11
N ASP A 168 6.79 -12.89 5.34
CA ASP A 168 6.42 -13.29 3.97
C ASP A 168 7.65 -13.36 3.04
N LEU A 169 8.77 -12.78 3.45
CA LEU A 169 10.03 -12.81 2.75
C LEU A 169 10.99 -13.91 3.22
N ASP A 170 10.59 -14.80 4.14
CA ASP A 170 11.47 -15.84 4.67
C ASP A 170 11.98 -16.80 3.60
N TRP A 171 11.23 -16.98 2.53
CA TRP A 171 11.62 -17.81 1.40
C TRP A 171 12.88 -17.27 0.65
N VAL A 172 13.16 -15.94 0.71
CA VAL A 172 14.36 -15.36 0.08
C VAL A 172 15.65 -15.72 0.82
N LEU A 173 15.57 -16.12 2.08
CA LEU A 173 16.76 -16.40 2.90
C LEU A 173 17.65 -17.49 2.29
N GLY A 174 18.97 -17.31 2.38
CA GLY A 174 19.98 -18.18 1.81
C GLY A 174 20.68 -17.57 0.62
N THR A 175 21.38 -18.40 -0.17
CA THR A 175 22.18 -17.97 -1.33
C THR A 175 21.45 -18.26 -2.62
N TRP A 176 21.40 -17.27 -3.49
CA TRP A 176 20.77 -17.34 -4.82
C TRP A 176 21.79 -17.01 -5.90
N ARG A 177 21.74 -17.73 -7.01
CA ARG A 177 22.59 -17.48 -8.19
C ARG A 177 21.78 -17.45 -9.47
N SER A 178 22.18 -16.61 -10.41
CA SER A 178 21.58 -16.59 -11.75
C SER A 178 21.77 -17.92 -12.45
N GLU A 179 20.72 -18.37 -13.16
CA GLU A 179 20.74 -19.63 -13.91
C GLU A 179 21.49 -19.48 -15.24
N GLY A 180 22.21 -20.54 -15.61
CA GLY A 180 22.86 -20.66 -16.91
C GLY A 180 24.06 -19.72 -17.13
N THR A 181 24.32 -19.41 -18.40
CA THR A 181 25.36 -18.45 -18.84
C THR A 181 24.82 -17.03 -18.95
N ALA A 182 23.71 -16.75 -18.27
CA ALA A 182 23.07 -15.43 -18.28
C ALA A 182 24.05 -14.34 -17.85
N SER A 183 24.02 -13.25 -18.55
CA SER A 183 24.79 -12.08 -18.18
C SER A 183 23.82 -10.94 -17.87
N PRO A 184 24.06 -10.27 -16.77
CA PRO A 184 25.15 -10.46 -15.79
C PRO A 184 24.96 -11.70 -14.91
N ALA A 185 26.08 -12.30 -14.46
CA ALA A 185 26.02 -13.32 -13.42
C ALA A 185 25.72 -12.62 -12.07
N VAL A 186 24.67 -13.07 -11.39
CA VAL A 186 24.20 -12.50 -10.13
C VAL A 186 24.32 -13.55 -9.03
N GLU A 187 24.89 -13.16 -7.91
CA GLU A 187 24.84 -13.91 -6.65
C GLU A 187 24.30 -12.98 -5.58
N VAL A 188 23.30 -13.44 -4.82
CA VAL A 188 22.78 -12.71 -3.67
C VAL A 188 22.63 -13.63 -2.47
N VAL A 189 23.01 -13.14 -1.30
CA VAL A 189 22.89 -13.84 -0.02
C VAL A 189 21.97 -13.01 0.87
N TYR A 190 20.90 -13.63 1.35
CA TYR A 190 19.96 -13.03 2.31
C TYR A 190 20.04 -13.73 3.65
N GLU A 191 20.18 -12.96 4.72
CA GLU A 191 20.27 -13.43 6.09
C GLU A 191 19.38 -12.62 7.02
N LYS A 192 18.60 -13.28 7.90
CA LYS A 192 17.93 -12.58 9.01
C LYS A 192 18.97 -12.09 10.02
N THR A 193 18.82 -10.86 10.46
CA THR A 193 19.72 -10.21 11.42
C THR A 193 18.95 -9.33 12.40
N VAL A 194 19.64 -8.75 13.39
CA VAL A 194 19.03 -7.89 14.42
C VAL A 194 17.86 -8.59 15.11
N GLY A 195 18.06 -9.84 15.56
CA GLY A 195 17.02 -10.60 16.25
C GLY A 195 15.79 -10.95 15.39
N GLY A 196 15.94 -11.00 14.06
CA GLY A 196 14.86 -11.29 13.12
C GLY A 196 14.08 -10.07 12.64
N TYR A 197 14.44 -8.87 13.07
CA TYR A 197 13.75 -7.63 12.66
C TYR A 197 14.20 -7.06 11.31
N CYS A 198 15.30 -7.58 10.76
CA CYS A 198 15.80 -7.18 9.46
C CYS A 198 16.27 -8.40 8.66
N ILE A 199 16.22 -8.28 7.33
CA ILE A 199 16.89 -9.16 6.39
C ILE A 199 18.01 -8.34 5.76
N LEU A 200 19.24 -8.85 5.80
CA LEU A 200 20.40 -8.27 5.16
C LEU A 200 20.68 -9.02 3.86
N GLY A 201 20.64 -8.32 2.73
CA GLY A 201 21.01 -8.82 1.41
C GLY A 201 22.42 -8.35 1.02
N ARG A 202 23.24 -9.25 0.51
CA ARG A 202 24.53 -8.94 -0.14
C ARG A 202 24.51 -9.47 -1.55
N THR A 203 24.61 -8.57 -2.50
CA THR A 203 24.52 -8.88 -3.93
C THR A 203 25.87 -8.67 -4.60
N LYS A 204 26.27 -9.60 -5.45
CA LYS A 204 27.39 -9.46 -6.38
C LYS A 204 26.90 -9.65 -7.79
N ILE A 205 27.16 -8.67 -8.62
CA ILE A 205 26.78 -8.68 -10.04
C ILE A 205 28.08 -8.64 -10.86
N LYS A 206 28.29 -9.66 -11.66
CA LYS A 206 29.46 -9.73 -12.58
C LYS A 206 28.97 -9.56 -14.01
N PRO A 207 29.13 -8.36 -14.61
CA PRO A 207 28.76 -8.12 -16.00
C PRO A 207 29.72 -8.86 -16.94
N LYS A 208 29.35 -9.02 -18.22
CA LYS A 208 30.25 -9.58 -19.25
C LYS A 208 31.53 -8.76 -19.42
N THR A 209 31.39 -7.44 -19.28
CA THR A 209 32.49 -6.49 -19.43
C THR A 209 32.42 -5.46 -18.30
N GLY A 210 33.55 -5.02 -17.79
CA GLY A 210 33.64 -4.05 -16.71
C GLY A 210 33.83 -4.67 -15.31
N PRO A 211 33.94 -3.84 -14.30
CA PRO A 211 34.10 -4.28 -12.90
C PRO A 211 32.84 -4.95 -12.35
N ALA A 212 33.06 -5.85 -11.41
CA ALA A 212 31.93 -6.39 -10.61
C ALA A 212 31.30 -5.28 -9.77
N LEU A 213 29.98 -5.35 -9.64
CA LEU A 213 29.23 -4.47 -8.77
C LEU A 213 28.85 -5.25 -7.51
N GLU A 214 29.05 -4.64 -6.36
CA GLU A 214 28.60 -5.16 -5.07
C GLU A 214 27.53 -4.23 -4.50
N ALA A 215 26.50 -4.81 -3.88
CA ALA A 215 25.46 -4.03 -3.24
C ALA A 215 25.07 -4.65 -1.89
N VAL A 216 24.66 -3.79 -0.97
CA VAL A 216 24.09 -4.17 0.31
C VAL A 216 22.65 -3.65 0.36
N GLU A 217 21.76 -4.52 0.82
CA GLU A 217 20.36 -4.22 1.02
C GLU A 217 19.98 -4.51 2.48
N VAL A 218 19.22 -3.61 3.10
CA VAL A 218 18.60 -3.83 4.41
C VAL A 218 17.08 -3.79 4.21
N ILE A 219 16.41 -4.91 4.47
CA ILE A 219 14.95 -5.02 4.42
C ILE A 219 14.45 -5.06 5.87
N TYR A 220 13.44 -4.26 6.19
CA TYR A 220 12.94 -4.12 7.56
C TYR A 220 11.44 -3.81 7.59
N ALA A 221 10.78 -4.19 8.68
CA ALA A 221 9.41 -3.79 8.94
C ALA A 221 9.38 -2.37 9.52
N ASP A 222 8.77 -1.45 8.77
CA ASP A 222 8.44 -0.11 9.25
C ASP A 222 7.17 -0.19 10.11
N ARG A 223 7.34 -0.14 11.42
CA ARG A 223 6.23 -0.31 12.37
C ARG A 223 5.24 0.83 12.35
N ASP A 224 5.69 2.05 12.07
CA ASP A 224 4.84 3.24 12.06
C ASP A 224 3.93 3.25 10.81
N GLY A 225 4.47 2.80 9.67
CA GLY A 225 3.73 2.71 8.41
C GLY A 225 3.06 1.36 8.15
N GLY A 226 3.35 0.31 8.92
CA GLY A 226 2.87 -1.06 8.70
C GLY A 226 3.33 -1.62 7.35
N LEU A 227 4.52 -1.23 6.88
CA LEU A 227 5.09 -1.59 5.58
C LEU A 227 6.41 -2.34 5.75
N VAL A 228 6.75 -3.20 4.80
CA VAL A 228 8.12 -3.68 4.65
C VAL A 228 8.85 -2.74 3.70
N ARG A 229 9.97 -2.23 4.15
CA ARG A 229 10.82 -1.29 3.39
C ARG A 229 12.19 -1.89 3.15
N CYS A 230 12.88 -1.37 2.15
CA CYS A 230 14.30 -1.63 1.99
C CYS A 230 15.09 -0.35 1.74
N TRP A 231 16.35 -0.44 2.08
CA TRP A 231 17.39 0.51 1.72
C TRP A 231 18.53 -0.25 1.04
N VAL A 232 19.02 0.28 -0.08
CA VAL A 232 20.07 -0.35 -0.90
C VAL A 232 21.16 0.68 -1.17
N CYS A 233 22.43 0.24 -1.11
CA CYS A 233 23.53 0.98 -1.68
C CYS A 233 24.49 0.02 -2.41
N ASP A 234 25.20 0.53 -3.40
CA ASP A 234 26.14 -0.26 -4.18
C ASP A 234 27.56 0.35 -4.24
N SER A 235 28.48 -0.41 -4.81
CA SER A 235 29.89 -0.05 -4.92
C SER A 235 30.17 1.13 -5.85
N THR A 236 29.17 1.64 -6.57
CA THR A 236 29.28 2.87 -7.39
C THR A 236 28.86 4.11 -6.61
N GLY A 237 28.31 3.94 -5.39
CA GLY A 237 27.73 5.00 -4.59
C GLY A 237 26.26 5.28 -4.91
N ALA A 238 25.65 4.52 -5.81
CA ALA A 238 24.22 4.58 -6.03
C ALA A 238 23.47 4.09 -4.79
N ARG A 239 22.33 4.69 -4.54
CA ARG A 239 21.46 4.34 -3.40
C ARG A 239 20.01 4.34 -3.83
N ALA A 240 19.22 3.49 -3.20
CA ALA A 240 17.79 3.43 -3.43
C ALA A 240 17.05 3.02 -2.16
N GLU A 241 15.79 3.34 -2.12
CA GLU A 241 14.86 2.90 -1.09
C GLU A 241 13.61 2.36 -1.75
N GLY A 242 12.95 1.41 -1.09
CA GLY A 242 11.77 0.78 -1.64
C GLY A 242 10.76 0.35 -0.61
N VAL A 243 9.55 0.07 -1.11
CA VAL A 243 8.43 -0.48 -0.35
C VAL A 243 8.00 -1.77 -1.03
N PHE A 244 7.78 -2.81 -0.23
CA PHE A 244 7.31 -4.11 -0.67
C PHE A 244 5.79 -4.18 -0.62
N GLU A 245 5.21 -4.75 -1.66
CA GLU A 245 3.78 -4.99 -1.82
C GLU A 245 3.57 -6.45 -2.22
N ALA A 246 2.71 -7.16 -1.48
CA ALA A 246 2.34 -8.52 -1.85
C ALA A 246 1.17 -8.50 -2.85
N ASP A 247 1.30 -9.19 -3.98
CA ASP A 247 0.24 -9.43 -4.95
C ASP A 247 0.11 -10.92 -5.24
N GLY A 248 -0.65 -11.61 -4.41
CA GLY A 248 -0.73 -13.05 -4.41
C GLY A 248 0.62 -13.70 -4.06
N ALA A 249 1.15 -14.51 -4.97
CA ALA A 249 2.48 -15.09 -4.83
C ALA A 249 3.62 -14.17 -5.33
N THR A 250 3.27 -13.06 -5.99
CA THR A 250 4.23 -12.09 -6.53
C THR A 250 4.49 -11.01 -5.50
N ILE A 251 5.73 -10.57 -5.40
CA ILE A 251 6.13 -9.44 -4.58
C ILE A 251 6.58 -8.33 -5.52
N ASN A 252 5.93 -7.19 -5.43
CA ASN A 252 6.34 -5.96 -6.09
C ASN A 252 7.14 -5.10 -5.12
N ARG A 253 8.18 -4.48 -5.61
CA ARG A 253 9.01 -3.56 -4.85
C ARG A 253 9.14 -2.25 -5.60
N SER A 254 8.43 -1.23 -5.14
CA SER A 254 8.50 0.12 -5.70
C SER A 254 9.75 0.83 -5.23
N MET A 255 10.66 1.16 -6.13
CA MET A 255 11.99 1.68 -5.84
C MET A 255 12.17 3.12 -6.30
N VAL A 256 12.82 3.91 -5.47
CA VAL A 256 13.27 5.27 -5.79
C VAL A 256 14.74 5.41 -5.38
N GLY A 257 15.58 5.89 -6.27
CA GLY A 257 17.00 6.03 -5.98
C GLY A 257 17.71 7.07 -6.82
N THR A 258 19.02 7.15 -6.63
CA THR A 258 19.93 7.94 -7.46
C THR A 258 20.65 7.01 -8.42
N PRO A 259 20.74 7.33 -9.71
CA PRO A 259 21.52 6.51 -10.65
C PRO A 259 23.02 6.57 -10.34
N SER A 260 23.75 5.55 -10.75
CA SER A 260 25.20 5.41 -10.50
C SER A 260 26.08 6.43 -11.23
N ASP A 261 25.57 7.00 -12.31
CA ASP A 261 26.21 8.07 -13.09
C ASP A 261 25.92 9.48 -12.55
N ALA A 262 25.50 9.54 -11.28
CA ALA A 262 24.85 10.70 -10.72
C ALA A 262 25.63 11.99 -10.80
N VAL A 263 25.26 12.82 -11.72
CA VAL A 263 25.20 14.25 -11.48
C VAL A 263 24.19 14.45 -10.35
N SER A 264 24.62 15.12 -9.29
CA SER A 264 23.80 15.38 -8.08
C SER A 264 22.37 15.81 -8.42
N GLY A 265 21.38 15.14 -7.87
CA GLY A 265 19.96 15.49 -7.97
C GLY A 265 19.12 14.66 -8.93
N ARG A 266 19.68 13.78 -9.74
CA ARG A 266 18.89 12.89 -10.60
C ARG A 266 18.16 11.83 -9.78
N VAL A 267 16.95 11.47 -10.22
CA VAL A 267 16.10 10.49 -9.56
C VAL A 267 15.74 9.36 -10.52
N SER A 268 16.08 8.13 -10.15
CA SER A 268 15.61 6.92 -10.83
C SER A 268 14.41 6.31 -10.10
N ARG A 269 13.47 5.74 -10.86
CA ARG A 269 12.31 5.00 -10.34
C ARG A 269 12.15 3.72 -11.13
N TRP A 270 11.73 2.65 -10.45
CA TRP A 270 11.37 1.39 -11.09
C TRP A 270 10.54 0.53 -10.15
N VAL A 271 9.83 -0.44 -10.71
CA VAL A 271 9.20 -1.51 -9.95
C VAL A 271 10.00 -2.78 -10.16
N GLN A 272 10.49 -3.37 -9.08
CA GLN A 272 11.11 -4.70 -9.10
C GLN A 272 10.02 -5.73 -8.83
N VAL A 273 9.66 -6.49 -9.85
CA VAL A 273 8.72 -7.63 -9.72
C VAL A 273 9.53 -8.87 -9.36
N ILE A 274 9.13 -9.55 -8.29
CA ILE A 274 9.78 -10.78 -7.80
C ILE A 274 8.73 -11.87 -7.80
N VAL A 275 8.94 -12.89 -8.64
CA VAL A 275 8.02 -14.01 -8.82
C VAL A 275 8.69 -15.28 -8.29
N PRO A 276 8.25 -15.84 -7.15
CA PRO A 276 8.70 -17.14 -6.69
C PRO A 276 8.33 -18.24 -7.70
N GLY A 277 9.26 -19.15 -7.99
CA GLY A 277 9.10 -20.31 -8.87
C GLY A 277 9.21 -21.64 -8.12
N GLY A 278 8.58 -21.71 -6.94
CA GLY A 278 8.75 -22.80 -5.99
C GLY A 278 9.82 -22.48 -4.95
N ASP A 279 10.29 -23.49 -4.22
CA ASP A 279 11.17 -23.30 -3.04
C ASP A 279 12.60 -22.88 -3.41
N ASP A 280 13.05 -23.18 -4.64
CA ASP A 280 14.43 -23.02 -5.08
C ASP A 280 14.63 -22.10 -6.29
N ARG A 281 13.57 -21.44 -6.78
CA ARG A 281 13.64 -20.55 -7.95
C ARG A 281 12.88 -19.26 -7.73
N CYS A 282 13.38 -18.19 -8.31
CA CYS A 282 12.63 -16.96 -8.47
C CYS A 282 13.05 -16.21 -9.76
N THR A 283 12.15 -15.37 -10.23
CA THR A 283 12.44 -14.43 -11.32
C THR A 283 12.35 -13.02 -10.80
N MET A 284 13.36 -12.20 -11.07
CA MET A 284 13.37 -10.77 -10.76
C MET A 284 13.34 -9.97 -12.05
N HIS A 285 12.45 -8.99 -12.14
CA HIS A 285 12.26 -8.17 -13.32
C HIS A 285 12.06 -6.70 -12.93
N ALA A 286 12.87 -5.80 -13.45
CA ALA A 286 12.73 -4.36 -13.26
C ALA A 286 11.88 -3.78 -14.39
N ILE A 287 10.69 -3.26 -14.05
CA ILE A 287 9.72 -2.67 -14.99
C ILE A 287 9.42 -1.22 -14.61
N GLU A 288 8.68 -0.51 -15.46
CA GLU A 288 8.26 0.89 -15.24
C GLU A 288 9.44 1.81 -14.88
N ARG A 289 10.56 1.58 -15.53
CA ARG A 289 11.81 2.27 -15.27
C ARG A 289 11.78 3.72 -15.79
N SER A 290 12.31 4.64 -15.01
CA SER A 290 12.51 6.03 -15.47
C SER A 290 13.67 6.70 -14.77
N ILE A 291 14.23 7.74 -15.42
CA ILE A 291 15.20 8.66 -14.82
C ILE A 291 14.66 10.07 -15.05
N ASP A 292 14.51 10.85 -13.96
CA ASP A 292 13.92 12.19 -13.96
C ASP A 292 12.55 12.26 -14.69
N GLY A 293 11.75 11.16 -14.56
CA GLY A 293 10.46 11.00 -15.22
C GLY A 293 10.53 10.59 -16.69
N VAL A 294 11.73 10.51 -17.30
CA VAL A 294 11.89 10.00 -18.67
C VAL A 294 11.86 8.45 -18.65
N PRO A 295 10.89 7.82 -19.33
CA PRO A 295 10.79 6.38 -19.35
C PRO A 295 12.03 5.69 -19.95
N LEU A 296 12.39 4.55 -19.40
CA LEU A 296 13.41 3.64 -19.91
C LEU A 296 12.76 2.30 -20.28
N PRO A 297 13.36 1.53 -21.22
CA PRO A 297 12.93 0.15 -21.46
C PRO A 297 12.98 -0.67 -20.17
N ASP A 298 12.08 -1.64 -20.05
CA ASP A 298 12.13 -2.61 -18.97
C ASP A 298 13.46 -3.37 -18.99
N GLY A 299 13.90 -3.81 -17.82
CA GLY A 299 15.09 -4.65 -17.71
C GLY A 299 14.83 -6.07 -18.23
N GLU A 300 15.88 -6.81 -18.56
CA GLU A 300 15.72 -8.23 -18.83
C GLU A 300 15.42 -8.99 -17.53
N PRO A 301 14.53 -9.98 -17.53
CA PRO A 301 14.28 -10.84 -16.38
C PRO A 301 15.55 -11.60 -15.96
N VAL A 302 15.80 -11.66 -14.67
CA VAL A 302 16.89 -12.45 -14.08
C VAL A 302 16.28 -13.65 -13.36
N HIS A 303 16.64 -14.85 -13.84
CA HIS A 303 16.23 -16.10 -13.21
C HIS A 303 17.27 -16.53 -12.19
N LEU A 304 16.85 -16.72 -10.97
CA LEU A 304 17.73 -17.12 -9.86
C LEU A 304 17.33 -18.49 -9.34
N ARG A 305 18.35 -19.25 -8.95
CA ARG A 305 18.20 -20.54 -8.28
C ARG A 305 18.88 -20.49 -6.91
N LYS A 306 18.22 -21.07 -5.91
CA LYS A 306 18.76 -21.23 -4.56
C LYS A 306 19.87 -22.27 -4.55
N VAL A 307 20.96 -21.94 -3.89
CA VAL A 307 22.11 -22.85 -3.69
C VAL A 307 22.00 -23.39 -2.27
N HIS A 308 21.95 -24.72 -2.17
CA HIS A 308 21.91 -25.45 -0.90
C HIS A 308 23.31 -25.84 -0.43
#